data_de3dcb7eab85b8b716afbac972dbd36d
#
_entry.id   de3dcb7eab85b8b716afbac972dbd36d
#
_cell.length_a   1.000
_cell.length_b   1.000
_cell.length_c   1.000
_cell.angle_alpha   90.00
_cell.angle_beta   90.00
_cell.angle_gamma   90.00
#
_symmetry.space_group_name_H-M   'P 1'
#
loop_
_entity.id
_entity.type
_entity.pdbx_description
1 polymer ?
#
loop_
_entity_poly.entity_id
_entity_poly.type
_entity_poly.pdbx_seq_one_letter_code
_entity_poly.pdbx_strand_id
1 'polypeptide(L)'
;MLVVDEAYKEGLGDIEPGQRIVVVFNLHEGPAFFPDLLRQMPPHRCQGQPGIDSSMGIFSICSPVRPNPIGMSVLEVLGVEGNVARVRGLDMRDGTPILDIKPYLLEDNRDRLV
;
A
#
# COMPACT_ATOMS: atom_id res chain seq x y z
N MET A 1 1.02 7.00 -12.29
CA MET A 1 2.48 6.85 -12.46
C MET A 1 3.18 7.03 -11.12
N LEU A 2 4.19 6.26 -10.87
CA LEU A 2 5.04 6.44 -9.68
C LEU A 2 6.28 7.21 -10.09
N VAL A 3 6.52 8.33 -9.44
CA VAL A 3 7.68 9.19 -9.73
C VAL A 3 8.66 9.06 -8.58
N VAL A 4 9.85 8.55 -8.87
CA VAL A 4 10.92 8.37 -7.89
C VAL A 4 11.88 9.56 -8.03
N ASP A 5 12.43 10.03 -6.90
CA ASP A 5 13.44 11.06 -6.93
C ASP A 5 14.61 10.65 -7.86
N GLU A 6 15.10 11.59 -8.64
CA GLU A 6 16.20 11.34 -9.58
C GLU A 6 17.41 10.69 -8.90
N ALA A 7 17.68 11.03 -7.64
CA ALA A 7 18.79 10.47 -6.89
C ALA A 7 18.64 8.96 -6.67
N TYR A 8 17.41 8.43 -6.76
CA TYR A 8 17.12 7.02 -6.48
C TYR A 8 16.66 6.25 -7.73
N LYS A 9 16.74 6.85 -8.90
CA LYS A 9 16.20 6.24 -10.12
C LYS A 9 16.83 4.88 -10.46
N GLU A 10 18.08 4.67 -10.09
CA GLU A 10 18.73 3.38 -10.32
C GLU A 10 18.06 2.24 -9.56
N GLY A 11 17.34 2.57 -8.48
CA GLY A 11 16.56 1.58 -7.75
C GLY A 11 15.41 0.97 -8.55
N LEU A 12 14.99 1.63 -9.65
CA LEU A 12 14.00 1.08 -10.57
C LEU A 12 14.61 0.13 -11.60
N GLY A 13 15.93 -0.02 -11.62
CA GLY A 13 16.61 -0.97 -12.50
C GLY A 13 16.14 -2.39 -12.21
N ASP A 14 16.11 -3.21 -13.24
CA ASP A 14 15.67 -4.61 -13.18
C ASP A 14 14.18 -4.81 -12.92
N ILE A 15 13.40 -3.74 -12.77
CA ILE A 15 11.94 -3.81 -12.76
C ILE A 15 11.44 -3.82 -14.20
N GLU A 16 10.70 -4.86 -14.57
CA GLU A 16 10.27 -5.06 -15.95
C GLU A 16 8.74 -5.07 -16.07
N PRO A 17 8.21 -4.74 -17.26
CA PRO A 17 6.77 -4.84 -17.49
C PRO A 17 6.24 -6.23 -17.19
N GLY A 18 5.06 -6.29 -16.58
CA GLY A 18 4.41 -7.53 -16.18
C GLY A 18 4.72 -7.97 -14.76
N GLN A 19 5.76 -7.42 -14.15
CA GLN A 19 6.05 -7.71 -12.74
C GLN A 19 5.06 -7.01 -11.83
N ARG A 20 4.87 -7.58 -10.65
CA ARG A 20 4.12 -6.94 -9.57
C ARG A 20 5.08 -6.40 -8.53
N ILE A 21 4.74 -5.24 -8.03
CA ILE A 21 5.50 -4.58 -6.97
C ILE A 21 4.58 -4.22 -5.81
N VAL A 22 5.16 -4.13 -4.63
CA VAL A 22 4.49 -3.60 -3.44
C VAL A 22 4.95 -2.17 -3.27
N VAL A 23 3.99 -1.25 -3.20
CA VAL A 23 4.27 0.16 -2.95
C VAL A 23 3.77 0.51 -1.56
N VAL A 24 4.65 1.02 -0.72
CA VAL A 24 4.35 1.49 0.63
C VAL A 24 4.30 3.01 0.58
N PHE A 25 3.24 3.59 1.10
CA PHE A 25 3.02 5.03 0.97
C PHE A 25 2.43 5.63 2.23
N ASN A 26 2.53 6.95 2.35
CA ASN A 26 1.99 7.70 3.48
C ASN A 26 0.55 8.12 3.18
N LEU A 27 -0.36 7.79 4.10
CA LEU A 27 -1.76 8.21 4.03
C LEU A 27 -1.89 9.65 4.57
N HIS A 28 -1.26 10.59 3.89
CA HIS A 28 -1.02 11.96 4.39
C HIS A 28 -2.27 12.83 4.49
N GLU A 29 -3.36 12.45 3.84
CA GLU A 29 -4.61 13.22 3.84
C GLU A 29 -5.72 12.54 4.64
N GLY A 30 -5.37 11.53 5.42
CA GLY A 30 -6.33 10.83 6.26
C GLY A 30 -6.70 11.62 7.51
N PRO A 31 -7.82 11.25 8.16
CA PRO A 31 -8.19 11.82 9.45
C PRO A 31 -7.14 11.51 10.52
N ALA A 32 -7.09 12.35 11.56
CA ALA A 32 -6.17 12.12 12.68
C ALA A 32 -6.57 10.86 13.44
N PHE A 33 -5.56 10.14 13.94
CA PHE A 33 -5.76 8.97 14.78
C PHE A 33 -5.84 9.40 16.26
N PHE A 34 -6.80 8.81 16.98
CA PHE A 34 -6.92 8.95 18.42
C PHE A 34 -7.00 7.55 19.05
N PRO A 35 -6.57 7.36 20.30
CA PRO A 35 -6.54 6.03 20.94
C PRO A 35 -7.88 5.29 20.98
N ASP A 36 -9.00 5.99 20.99
CA ASP A 36 -10.33 5.37 20.94
C ASP A 36 -10.66 4.75 19.57
N LEU A 37 -9.83 4.99 18.56
CA LEU A 37 -9.99 4.43 17.22
C LEU A 37 -9.22 3.13 17.01
N LEU A 38 -8.72 2.51 18.09
CA LEU A 38 -8.08 1.20 18.01
C LEU A 38 -9.05 0.10 17.55
N ARG A 39 -10.34 0.29 17.74
CA ARG A 39 -11.36 -0.57 17.17
C ARG A 39 -12.21 0.27 16.22
N GLN A 40 -12.44 -0.26 15.03
CA GLN A 40 -13.16 0.45 13.99
C GLN A 40 -14.08 -0.53 13.26
N MET A 41 -15.09 0.04 12.61
CA MET A 41 -15.97 -0.75 11.75
C MET A 41 -15.23 -1.09 10.46
N PRO A 42 -15.23 -2.38 10.05
CA PRO A 42 -14.62 -2.76 8.78
C PRO A 42 -15.40 -2.18 7.59
N PRO A 43 -14.84 -2.25 6.38
CA PRO A 43 -15.57 -1.88 5.18
C PRO A 43 -16.92 -2.58 5.09
N HIS A 44 -17.88 -1.93 4.47
CA HIS A 44 -19.28 -2.39 4.41
C HIS A 44 -19.43 -3.86 4.02
N ARG A 45 -18.65 -4.29 3.05
CA ARG A 45 -18.66 -5.69 2.55
C ARG A 45 -18.19 -6.71 3.57
N CYS A 46 -17.49 -6.28 4.63
CA CYS A 46 -16.96 -7.15 5.67
C CYS A 46 -17.75 -7.05 6.97
N GLN A 47 -18.81 -6.24 6.99
CA GLN A 47 -19.66 -6.11 8.17
C GLN A 47 -20.46 -7.39 8.39
N GLY A 48 -20.47 -7.82 9.64
CA GLY A 48 -21.04 -9.10 9.99
C GLY A 48 -22.56 -9.11 10.04
N GLN A 49 -23.06 -10.18 10.61
CA GLN A 49 -24.49 -10.43 10.74
C GLN A 49 -25.12 -9.49 11.78
N PRO A 50 -26.43 -9.19 11.64
CA PRO A 50 -27.14 -8.38 12.61
C PRO A 50 -27.02 -8.94 14.03
N GLY A 51 -26.80 -8.06 14.99
CA GLY A 51 -26.67 -8.45 16.40
C GLY A 51 -25.28 -8.83 16.86
N ILE A 52 -24.29 -8.89 15.94
CA ILE A 52 -22.90 -9.18 16.25
C ILE A 52 -22.13 -7.86 16.23
N ASP A 53 -21.27 -7.64 17.24
CA ASP A 53 -20.34 -6.52 17.22
C ASP A 53 -19.39 -6.71 16.05
N SER A 54 -19.52 -5.86 15.04
CA SER A 54 -18.72 -5.93 13.82
C SER A 54 -17.49 -5.03 13.88
N SER A 55 -17.22 -4.37 15.01
CA SER A 55 -15.98 -3.63 15.16
C SER A 55 -14.78 -4.58 15.18
N MET A 56 -13.68 -4.13 14.61
CA MET A 56 -12.45 -4.90 14.54
C MET A 56 -11.26 -4.07 15.01
N GLY A 57 -10.25 -4.76 15.52
CA GLY A 57 -8.99 -4.10 15.84
C GLY A 57 -8.36 -3.52 14.58
N ILE A 58 -7.71 -2.37 14.74
CA ILE A 58 -7.15 -1.62 13.60
C ILE A 58 -6.14 -2.43 12.80
N PHE A 59 -5.41 -3.34 13.44
CA PHE A 59 -4.39 -4.13 12.75
C PHE A 59 -4.98 -5.30 11.95
N SER A 60 -6.29 -5.51 12.05
CA SER A 60 -7.00 -6.52 11.27
C SER A 60 -7.71 -5.95 10.04
N ILE A 61 -7.62 -4.66 9.80
CA ILE A 61 -8.27 -3.98 8.68
C ILE A 61 -7.32 -3.00 8.02
N CYS A 62 -7.71 -2.52 6.85
CA CYS A 62 -6.92 -1.58 6.05
C CYS A 62 -7.44 -0.14 6.15
N SER A 63 -7.94 0.27 7.30
CA SER A 63 -8.39 1.64 7.49
C SER A 63 -7.23 2.63 7.36
N PRO A 64 -7.44 3.81 6.76
CA PRO A 64 -6.43 4.86 6.72
C PRO A 64 -6.22 5.56 8.07
N VAL A 65 -7.14 5.39 9.01
CA VAL A 65 -7.06 6.01 10.34
C VAL A 65 -6.28 5.06 11.23
N ARG A 66 -4.97 5.27 11.30
CA ARG A 66 -4.02 4.36 11.96
C ARG A 66 -3.02 5.14 12.80
N PRO A 67 -2.42 4.48 13.82
CA PRO A 67 -1.34 5.11 14.59
C PRO A 67 -0.19 5.62 13.71
N ASN A 68 0.23 4.79 12.75
CA ASN A 68 1.15 5.17 11.70
C ASN A 68 0.38 5.06 10.38
N PRO A 69 0.05 6.18 9.73
CA PRO A 69 -0.82 6.15 8.56
C PRO A 69 -0.06 5.72 7.30
N ILE A 70 0.26 4.44 7.26
CA ILE A 70 0.99 3.82 6.16
C ILE A 70 0.06 2.90 5.40
N GLY A 71 0.02 3.07 4.09
CA GLY A 71 -0.73 2.22 3.18
C GLY A 71 0.20 1.35 2.34
N MET A 72 -0.36 0.32 1.76
CA MET A 72 0.36 -0.62 0.91
C MET A 72 -0.55 -1.05 -0.22
N SER A 73 -0.01 -1.07 -1.43
CA SER A 73 -0.73 -1.56 -2.61
C SER A 73 0.17 -2.46 -3.44
N VAL A 74 -0.43 -3.48 -4.04
CA VAL A 74 0.25 -4.35 -5.02
C VAL A 74 -0.15 -3.87 -6.40
N LEU A 75 0.84 -3.49 -7.20
CA LEU A 75 0.61 -2.88 -8.52
C LEU A 75 1.35 -3.68 -9.58
N GLU A 76 0.76 -3.73 -10.77
CA GLU A 76 1.42 -4.30 -11.95
C GLU A 76 2.21 -3.23 -12.67
N VAL A 77 3.45 -3.52 -13.00
CA VAL A 77 4.31 -2.62 -13.75
C VAL A 77 3.97 -2.72 -15.22
N LEU A 78 3.71 -1.58 -15.85
CA LEU A 78 3.47 -1.48 -17.29
C LEU A 78 4.74 -1.08 -18.05
N GLY A 79 5.61 -0.32 -17.42
CA GLY A 79 6.88 0.12 -18.00
C GLY A 79 7.61 1.04 -17.05
N VAL A 80 8.91 1.17 -17.28
CA VAL A 80 9.78 2.08 -16.51
C VAL A 80 10.57 2.93 -17.50
N GLU A 81 10.53 4.24 -17.30
CA GLU A 81 11.30 5.20 -18.09
C GLU A 81 11.97 6.20 -17.16
N GLY A 82 13.31 6.16 -17.10
CA GLY A 82 14.04 7.04 -16.21
C GLY A 82 13.65 6.84 -14.74
N ASN A 83 13.12 7.87 -14.13
CA ASN A 83 12.68 7.84 -12.73
C ASN A 83 11.17 7.61 -12.58
N VAL A 84 10.48 7.22 -13.65
CA VAL A 84 9.03 7.05 -13.65
C VAL A 84 8.68 5.59 -13.93
N ALA A 85 7.85 5.01 -13.06
CA ALA A 85 7.25 3.70 -13.28
C ALA A 85 5.76 3.88 -13.61
N ARG A 86 5.34 3.38 -14.76
CA ARG A 86 3.93 3.32 -15.12
C ARG A 86 3.35 2.03 -14.56
N VAL A 87 2.24 2.14 -13.85
CA VAL A 87 1.65 1.01 -13.13
C VAL A 87 0.15 0.93 -13.36
N ARG A 88 -0.40 -0.26 -13.14
CA ARG A 88 -1.83 -0.53 -13.15
C ARG A 88 -2.30 -0.88 -11.75
N GLY A 89 -3.52 -0.44 -11.41
CA GLY A 89 -4.13 -0.73 -10.12
C GLY A 89 -3.91 0.35 -9.08
N LEU A 90 -3.46 1.52 -9.50
CA LEU A 90 -3.19 2.65 -8.61
C LEU A 90 -4.51 3.16 -8.04
N ASP A 91 -4.61 3.13 -6.71
CA ASP A 91 -5.81 3.59 -5.98
C ASP A 91 -5.50 4.70 -4.98
N MET A 92 -4.25 5.08 -4.85
CA MET A 92 -3.86 6.18 -3.97
C MET A 92 -4.05 7.54 -4.67
N ARG A 93 -4.23 8.59 -3.87
CA ARG A 93 -4.41 9.93 -4.40
C ARG A 93 -3.14 10.46 -5.05
N ASP A 94 -3.31 11.30 -6.06
CA ASP A 94 -2.19 12.01 -6.66
C ASP A 94 -1.46 12.84 -5.60
N GLY A 95 -0.15 12.87 -5.67
CA GLY A 95 0.67 13.56 -4.67
C GLY A 95 0.96 12.76 -3.41
N THR A 96 0.46 11.53 -3.29
CA THR A 96 0.73 10.67 -2.14
C THR A 96 2.23 10.34 -2.07
N PRO A 97 2.91 10.63 -0.94
CA PRO A 97 4.33 10.31 -0.80
C PRO A 97 4.57 8.80 -0.75
N ILE A 98 5.45 8.32 -1.60
CA ILE A 98 5.90 6.93 -1.61
C ILE A 98 7.03 6.79 -0.61
N LEU A 99 6.92 5.80 0.27
CA LEU A 99 7.94 5.51 1.28
C LEU A 99 8.91 4.43 0.82
N ASP A 100 8.42 3.43 0.08
CA ASP A 100 9.23 2.31 -0.36
C ASP A 100 8.57 1.57 -1.51
N ILE A 101 9.37 0.88 -2.30
CA ILE A 101 8.93 -0.01 -3.36
C ILE A 101 9.67 -1.33 -3.17
N LYS A 102 8.93 -2.44 -3.17
CA LYS A 102 9.51 -3.77 -2.97
C LYS A 102 8.96 -4.73 -4.03
N PRO A 103 9.69 -5.79 -4.36
CA PRO A 103 9.12 -6.82 -5.22
C PRO A 103 7.98 -7.54 -4.49
N TYR A 104 6.94 -7.91 -5.24
CA TYR A 104 5.91 -8.80 -4.72
C TYR A 104 6.35 -10.23 -4.97
N LEU A 105 6.66 -10.94 -3.88
CA LEU A 105 7.14 -12.31 -3.96
C LEU A 105 6.03 -13.28 -3.64
N LEU A 106 5.95 -14.35 -4.42
CA LEU A 106 5.03 -15.43 -4.16
C LEU A 106 5.45 -16.21 -2.91
N GLU A 107 4.51 -16.96 -2.36
CA GLU A 107 4.72 -17.66 -1.09
C GLU A 107 5.92 -18.62 -1.14
N ASP A 108 6.14 -19.29 -2.25
CA ASP A 108 7.26 -20.20 -2.45
C ASP A 108 8.62 -19.51 -2.54
N ASN A 109 8.64 -18.19 -2.57
CA ASN A 109 9.87 -17.40 -2.57
C ASN A 109 10.19 -16.80 -1.20
N ARG A 110 9.54 -17.26 -0.14
CA ARG A 110 9.71 -16.71 1.21
C ARG A 110 11.16 -16.72 1.69
N ASP A 111 11.92 -17.72 1.32
CA ASP A 111 13.33 -17.86 1.74
C ASP A 111 14.20 -16.71 1.24
N ARG A 112 13.75 -15.97 0.27
CA ARG A 112 14.48 -14.83 -0.30
C ARG A 112 14.25 -13.53 0.44
N LEU A 113 13.36 -13.52 1.42
CA LEU A 113 13.00 -12.31 2.16
C LEU A 113 13.95 -12.03 3.33
N VAL A 114 14.91 -12.87 3.54
CA VAL A 114 15.84 -12.75 4.67
C VAL A 114 16.99 -11.83 4.34
#